data_a6f8961c019a47b2bb3b3eba7ec9b7d4
#
_entry.id   a6f8961c019a47b2bb3b3eba7ec9b7d4
#
_cell.length_a   1.000
_cell.length_b   1.000
_cell.length_c   1.000
_cell.angle_alpha   90.00
_cell.angle_beta   90.00
_cell.angle_gamma   90.00
#
_symmetry.space_group_name_H-M   'P 1'
#
loop_
_entity.id
_entity.type
_entity.pdbx_description
1 polymer ?
#
loop_
_entity_poly.entity_id
_entity_poly.type
_entity_poly.pdbx_seq_one_letter_code
_entity_poly.pdbx_strand_id
1 'polypeptide(L)'
;MHVGIDIEQFVWDPYASGIQRVLQYLALEWPAGDVQADFVIPVRGGLGLLTPQQAGELLTLPFLPREPDVDLRDAVNAWIAEAAPLRVKDGDLLALYDAWLLPEVSYLPSVLRRFELFSRCVPTVMIGYDALPMTEPANYRFKPGSNAWVSEYFRHLANADSVVCISDWTRDSILTRLRRDPAKAISVAHPGGDHIPIREAVQPERPVFVRLGTMEARKQPVEIARAFRTAVDDHGLDAELLFIGGHSASDESINEAIRDQVAHGRVRWIQGASDAEVHDLVHQASAFLSIGVEGYGIPVLEAIRLGTPVLFDGVQPAAELMVGRGARRLNSEGEKGLPGAFRHWSDPEALTQLSLERDPQAVPTWRGFAHEVVMAVRDA
;
A
#
# COMPACT_ATOMS: atom_id res chain seq x y z
N MET A 1 -14.68 -17.10 -19.26
CA MET A 1 -14.80 -16.99 -17.81
C MET A 1 -15.19 -15.56 -17.45
N HIS A 2 -16.17 -15.39 -16.57
CA HIS A 2 -16.62 -14.06 -16.14
C HIS A 2 -16.46 -13.95 -14.61
N VAL A 3 -15.75 -12.93 -14.12
CA VAL A 3 -15.46 -12.74 -12.70
C VAL A 3 -16.14 -11.48 -12.16
N GLY A 4 -16.81 -11.60 -11.02
CA GLY A 4 -17.29 -10.46 -10.24
C GLY A 4 -16.22 -9.98 -9.26
N ILE A 5 -15.92 -8.70 -9.27
CA ILE A 5 -14.90 -8.05 -8.42
C ILE A 5 -15.59 -7.09 -7.47
N ASP A 6 -15.60 -7.39 -6.19
CA ASP A 6 -16.31 -6.60 -5.18
C ASP A 6 -15.46 -5.42 -4.71
N ILE A 7 -15.89 -4.20 -5.02
CA ILE A 7 -15.24 -2.96 -4.59
C ILE A 7 -16.18 -2.07 -3.74
N GLU A 8 -17.16 -2.67 -3.06
CA GLU A 8 -18.10 -1.93 -2.20
C GLU A 8 -17.38 -1.20 -1.06
N GLN A 9 -16.29 -1.77 -0.51
CA GLN A 9 -15.52 -1.13 0.56
C GLN A 9 -15.00 0.24 0.11
N PHE A 10 -14.46 0.33 -1.11
CA PHE A 10 -14.00 1.59 -1.69
C PHE A 10 -15.11 2.64 -1.75
N VAL A 11 -16.31 2.28 -2.18
CA VAL A 11 -17.42 3.23 -2.30
C VAL A 11 -17.82 3.82 -0.95
N TRP A 12 -17.75 3.01 0.12
CA TRP A 12 -18.08 3.46 1.47
C TRP A 12 -16.98 4.24 2.18
N ASP A 13 -15.71 3.98 1.84
CA ASP A 13 -14.57 4.59 2.52
C ASP A 13 -13.42 4.89 1.52
N PRO A 14 -13.67 5.80 0.54
CA PRO A 14 -12.67 6.15 -0.44
C PRO A 14 -11.58 7.03 0.18
N TYR A 15 -10.32 6.67 -0.06
CA TYR A 15 -9.15 7.48 0.35
C TYR A 15 -7.90 7.07 -0.45
N ALA A 16 -6.91 7.95 -0.54
CA ALA A 16 -5.66 7.65 -1.23
C ALA A 16 -4.75 6.75 -0.38
N SER A 17 -4.82 5.44 -0.57
CA SER A 17 -3.99 4.44 0.13
C SER A 17 -3.30 3.49 -0.82
N GLY A 18 -2.29 2.76 -0.31
CA GLY A 18 -1.63 1.70 -1.07
C GLY A 18 -2.59 0.59 -1.50
N ILE A 19 -3.56 0.20 -0.66
CA ILE A 19 -4.58 -0.81 -0.99
C ILE A 19 -5.45 -0.31 -2.14
N GLN A 20 -5.95 0.92 -2.06
CA GLN A 20 -6.80 1.48 -3.11
C GLN A 20 -6.02 1.78 -4.40
N ARG A 21 -4.72 2.02 -4.32
CA ARG A 21 -3.85 2.08 -5.50
C ARG A 21 -3.73 0.71 -6.18
N VAL A 22 -3.68 -0.38 -5.41
CA VAL A 22 -3.74 -1.75 -5.97
C VAL A 22 -5.06 -1.97 -6.73
N LEU A 23 -6.20 -1.55 -6.16
CA LEU A 23 -7.49 -1.65 -6.84
C LEU A 23 -7.51 -0.85 -8.14
N GLN A 24 -7.04 0.40 -8.09
CA GLN A 24 -6.98 1.29 -9.24
C GLN A 24 -6.24 0.64 -10.41
N TYR A 25 -5.03 0.15 -10.15
CA TYR A 25 -4.22 -0.43 -11.21
C TYR A 25 -4.66 -1.84 -11.60
N LEU A 26 -5.28 -2.60 -10.72
CA LEU A 26 -5.95 -3.84 -11.08
C LEU A 26 -7.05 -3.59 -12.13
N ALA A 27 -7.82 -2.53 -11.98
CA ALA A 27 -8.85 -2.17 -12.95
C ALA A 27 -8.25 -1.61 -14.25
N LEU A 28 -7.31 -0.67 -14.17
CA LEU A 28 -6.69 -0.02 -15.33
C LEU A 28 -5.88 -0.98 -16.20
N GLU A 29 -5.22 -1.96 -15.58
CA GLU A 29 -4.35 -2.94 -16.24
C GLU A 29 -5.02 -4.31 -16.39
N TRP A 30 -6.35 -4.44 -16.15
CA TRP A 30 -7.06 -5.70 -16.37
C TRP A 30 -6.85 -6.16 -17.82
N PRO A 31 -6.22 -7.31 -18.05
CA PRO A 31 -5.83 -7.69 -19.41
C PRO A 31 -7.05 -8.04 -20.26
N ALA A 32 -7.05 -7.60 -21.50
CA ALA A 32 -8.01 -8.10 -22.50
C ALA A 32 -7.74 -9.59 -22.75
N GLY A 33 -8.77 -10.44 -22.68
CA GLY A 33 -8.60 -11.87 -22.88
C GLY A 33 -9.83 -12.68 -22.49
N ASP A 34 -9.60 -13.95 -22.17
CA ASP A 34 -10.67 -14.92 -21.90
C ASP A 34 -11.33 -14.73 -20.53
N VAL A 35 -10.74 -13.94 -19.64
CA VAL A 35 -11.31 -13.61 -18.33
C VAL A 35 -11.90 -12.20 -18.37
N GLN A 36 -13.21 -12.12 -18.52
CA GLN A 36 -13.96 -10.86 -18.43
C GLN A 36 -14.24 -10.51 -16.96
N ALA A 37 -14.32 -9.23 -16.65
CA ALA A 37 -14.58 -8.76 -15.30
C ALA A 37 -15.65 -7.66 -15.27
N ASP A 38 -16.50 -7.72 -14.24
CA ASP A 38 -17.30 -6.61 -13.78
C ASP A 38 -16.87 -6.22 -12.37
N PHE A 39 -16.70 -4.92 -12.15
CA PHE A 39 -16.48 -4.37 -10.81
C PHE A 39 -17.85 -4.03 -10.20
N VAL A 40 -18.13 -4.63 -9.05
CA VAL A 40 -19.43 -4.58 -8.39
C VAL A 40 -19.43 -3.53 -7.30
N ILE A 41 -20.39 -2.61 -7.37
CA ILE A 41 -20.54 -1.49 -6.43
C ILE A 41 -21.98 -1.42 -5.90
N PRO A 42 -22.19 -0.84 -4.70
CA PRO A 42 -23.54 -0.56 -4.21
C PRO A 42 -24.15 0.62 -4.99
N VAL A 43 -25.41 0.46 -5.36
CA VAL A 43 -26.22 1.53 -5.94
C VAL A 43 -27.60 1.57 -5.29
N ARG A 44 -28.37 2.65 -5.48
CA ARG A 44 -29.70 2.73 -4.91
C ARG A 44 -30.60 1.60 -5.43
N GLY A 45 -30.99 0.69 -4.53
CA GLY A 45 -31.92 -0.41 -4.82
C GLY A 45 -31.29 -1.68 -5.37
N GLY A 46 -29.97 -1.87 -5.24
CA GLY A 46 -29.25 -3.07 -5.65
C GLY A 46 -27.77 -2.85 -5.83
N LEU A 47 -27.19 -3.55 -6.79
CA LEU A 47 -25.78 -3.44 -7.16
C LEU A 47 -25.65 -2.91 -8.59
N GLY A 48 -24.55 -2.21 -8.84
CA GLY A 48 -24.15 -1.70 -10.15
C GLY A 48 -22.93 -2.44 -10.66
N LEU A 49 -22.89 -2.68 -11.98
CA LEU A 49 -21.77 -3.32 -12.65
C LEU A 49 -21.01 -2.27 -13.46
N LEU A 50 -19.70 -2.22 -13.26
CA LEU A 50 -18.78 -1.37 -14.00
C LEU A 50 -17.81 -2.22 -14.81
N THR A 51 -17.54 -1.81 -16.04
CA THR A 51 -16.42 -2.37 -16.80
C THR A 51 -15.09 -2.03 -16.11
N PRO A 52 -13.99 -2.74 -16.43
CA PRO A 52 -12.66 -2.40 -15.91
C PRO A 52 -12.26 -0.94 -16.15
N GLN A 53 -12.59 -0.40 -17.33
CA GLN A 53 -12.32 1.01 -17.65
C GLN A 53 -13.10 1.96 -16.72
N GLN A 54 -14.40 1.76 -16.55
CA GLN A 54 -15.23 2.58 -15.67
C GLN A 54 -14.78 2.47 -14.21
N ALA A 55 -14.41 1.28 -13.77
CA ALA A 55 -13.85 1.08 -12.42
C ALA A 55 -12.51 1.80 -12.26
N GLY A 56 -11.62 1.74 -13.26
CA GLY A 56 -10.36 2.47 -13.25
C GLY A 56 -10.55 3.99 -13.12
N GLU A 57 -11.52 4.57 -13.85
CA GLU A 57 -11.88 5.98 -13.74
C GLU A 57 -12.38 6.32 -12.32
N LEU A 58 -13.32 5.54 -11.78
CA LEU A 58 -13.84 5.71 -10.42
C LEU A 58 -12.73 5.61 -9.36
N LEU A 59 -11.91 4.57 -9.44
CA LEU A 59 -10.83 4.29 -8.49
C LEU A 59 -9.65 5.29 -8.57
N THR A 60 -9.61 6.11 -9.61
CA THR A 60 -8.63 7.18 -9.77
C THR A 60 -8.99 8.43 -8.95
N LEU A 61 -10.26 8.65 -8.62
CA LEU A 61 -10.72 9.87 -7.95
C LEU A 61 -9.95 10.23 -6.67
N PRO A 62 -9.55 9.30 -5.78
CA PRO A 62 -8.79 9.62 -4.57
C PRO A 62 -7.41 10.25 -4.85
N PHE A 63 -6.83 9.96 -6.01
CA PHE A 63 -5.48 10.35 -6.40
C PHE A 63 -5.44 11.62 -7.27
N LEU A 64 -6.60 12.18 -7.62
CA LEU A 64 -6.69 13.44 -8.36
C LEU A 64 -6.62 14.65 -7.41
N PRO A 65 -6.04 15.77 -7.87
CA PRO A 65 -6.17 17.04 -7.15
C PRO A 65 -7.64 17.41 -6.96
N ARG A 66 -7.99 17.88 -5.77
CA ARG A 66 -9.35 18.28 -5.43
C ARG A 66 -9.37 19.64 -4.75
N GLU A 67 -10.47 20.37 -4.92
CA GLU A 67 -10.75 21.53 -4.10
C GLU A 67 -10.86 21.13 -2.62
N PRO A 68 -10.35 21.94 -1.69
CA PRO A 68 -10.29 21.59 -0.26
C PRO A 68 -11.65 21.25 0.36
N ASP A 69 -12.74 21.82 -0.15
CA ASP A 69 -14.09 21.67 0.39
C ASP A 69 -14.88 20.51 -0.24
N VAL A 70 -14.32 19.79 -1.21
CA VAL A 70 -15.00 18.67 -1.86
C VAL A 70 -14.74 17.37 -1.09
N ASP A 71 -15.81 16.82 -0.49
CA ASP A 71 -15.77 15.49 0.13
C ASP A 71 -15.57 14.42 -0.94
N LEU A 72 -14.61 13.53 -0.71
CA LEU A 72 -14.28 12.46 -1.68
C LEU A 72 -15.45 11.48 -1.88
N ARG A 73 -16.18 11.18 -0.82
CA ARG A 73 -17.36 10.30 -0.91
C ARG A 73 -18.46 10.94 -1.77
N ASP A 74 -18.66 12.23 -1.64
CA ASP A 74 -19.62 12.97 -2.49
C ASP A 74 -19.19 12.95 -3.95
N ALA A 75 -17.89 13.11 -4.24
CA ALA A 75 -17.34 13.00 -5.58
C ALA A 75 -17.54 11.60 -6.16
N VAL A 76 -17.29 10.53 -5.37
CA VAL A 76 -17.53 9.14 -5.75
C VAL A 76 -19.02 8.91 -6.06
N ASN A 77 -19.92 9.37 -5.19
CA ASN A 77 -21.36 9.24 -5.38
C ASN A 77 -21.86 9.98 -6.62
N ALA A 78 -21.35 11.17 -6.88
CA ALA A 78 -21.68 11.96 -8.07
C ALA A 78 -21.23 11.23 -9.35
N TRP A 79 -20.01 10.72 -9.37
CA TRP A 79 -19.48 9.93 -10.49
C TRP A 79 -20.36 8.69 -10.76
N ILE A 80 -20.72 7.92 -9.71
CA ILE A 80 -21.58 6.73 -9.84
C ILE A 80 -22.96 7.10 -10.41
N ALA A 81 -23.51 8.24 -10.00
CA ALA A 81 -24.80 8.71 -10.50
C ALA A 81 -24.73 9.06 -11.99
N GLU A 82 -23.64 9.68 -12.44
CA GLU A 82 -23.40 10.07 -13.85
C GLU A 82 -23.10 8.84 -14.72
N ALA A 83 -22.25 7.94 -14.27
CA ALA A 83 -21.88 6.72 -14.99
C ALA A 83 -23.06 5.78 -15.23
N ALA A 84 -24.14 5.89 -14.42
CA ALA A 84 -25.37 5.11 -14.52
C ALA A 84 -25.12 3.60 -14.77
N PRO A 85 -24.39 2.90 -13.87
CA PRO A 85 -23.96 1.53 -14.09
C PRO A 85 -25.15 0.59 -14.31
N LEU A 86 -24.91 -0.52 -15.03
CA LEU A 86 -25.93 -1.56 -15.22
C LEU A 86 -26.37 -2.10 -13.85
N ARG A 87 -27.67 -1.98 -13.56
CA ARG A 87 -28.22 -2.40 -12.27
C ARG A 87 -28.64 -3.86 -12.29
N VAL A 88 -28.26 -4.56 -11.23
CA VAL A 88 -28.65 -5.95 -10.98
C VAL A 88 -29.20 -6.11 -9.58
N LYS A 89 -30.06 -7.10 -9.38
CA LYS A 89 -30.51 -7.49 -8.04
C LYS A 89 -29.49 -8.44 -7.41
N ASP A 90 -29.31 -8.37 -6.10
CA ASP A 90 -28.37 -9.22 -5.37
C ASP A 90 -28.58 -10.72 -5.67
N GLY A 91 -29.83 -11.17 -5.80
CA GLY A 91 -30.13 -12.57 -6.09
C GLY A 91 -29.75 -13.04 -7.49
N ASP A 92 -29.56 -12.13 -8.43
CA ASP A 92 -29.24 -12.47 -9.82
C ASP A 92 -27.71 -12.59 -10.06
N LEU A 93 -26.90 -12.07 -9.13
CA LEU A 93 -25.44 -12.04 -9.28
C LEU A 93 -24.80 -13.41 -9.40
N LEU A 94 -25.27 -14.40 -8.63
CA LEU A 94 -24.71 -15.76 -8.63
C LEU A 94 -24.77 -16.45 -10.00
N ALA A 95 -25.75 -16.05 -10.83
CA ALA A 95 -25.92 -16.60 -12.17
C ALA A 95 -25.03 -15.93 -13.23
N LEU A 96 -24.37 -14.82 -12.88
CA LEU A 96 -23.58 -14.02 -13.81
C LEU A 96 -22.10 -14.41 -13.83
N TYR A 97 -21.57 -14.95 -12.73
CA TYR A 97 -20.13 -15.09 -12.57
C TYR A 97 -19.68 -16.52 -12.35
N ASP A 98 -18.57 -16.86 -12.99
CA ASP A 98 -17.86 -18.13 -12.85
C ASP A 98 -16.89 -18.13 -11.64
N ALA A 99 -16.50 -16.94 -11.14
CA ALA A 99 -15.64 -16.73 -9.97
C ALA A 99 -15.94 -15.40 -9.29
N TRP A 100 -15.56 -15.29 -8.01
CA TRP A 100 -15.71 -14.06 -7.23
C TRP A 100 -14.39 -13.62 -6.62
N LEU A 101 -13.99 -12.37 -6.89
CA LEU A 101 -12.76 -11.76 -6.36
C LEU A 101 -13.09 -10.67 -5.33
N LEU A 102 -12.52 -10.79 -4.13
CA LEU A 102 -12.48 -9.73 -3.12
C LEU A 102 -11.06 -9.13 -3.07
N PRO A 103 -10.82 -8.01 -3.74
CA PRO A 103 -9.48 -7.44 -3.88
C PRO A 103 -9.09 -6.47 -2.76
N GLU A 104 -10.01 -6.10 -1.86
CA GLU A 104 -9.79 -5.10 -0.82
C GLU A 104 -10.00 -5.68 0.58
N VAL A 105 -9.29 -5.14 1.57
CA VAL A 105 -9.56 -5.43 2.98
C VAL A 105 -10.89 -4.80 3.36
N SER A 106 -11.88 -5.62 3.69
CA SER A 106 -13.21 -5.15 4.04
C SER A 106 -13.71 -5.74 5.35
N TYR A 107 -14.28 -4.90 6.17
CA TYR A 107 -14.99 -5.29 7.37
C TYR A 107 -16.50 -4.95 7.28
N LEU A 108 -17.00 -4.70 6.07
CA LEU A 108 -18.40 -4.45 5.81
C LEU A 108 -19.19 -5.76 5.84
N PRO A 109 -20.27 -5.82 6.63
CA PRO A 109 -21.13 -7.01 6.70
C PRO A 109 -21.72 -7.43 5.34
N SER A 110 -22.04 -6.47 4.48
CA SER A 110 -22.58 -6.71 3.13
C SER A 110 -21.59 -7.46 2.26
N VAL A 111 -20.34 -6.98 2.21
CA VAL A 111 -19.24 -7.58 1.44
C VAL A 111 -18.94 -9.00 1.93
N LEU A 112 -18.77 -9.18 3.26
CA LEU A 112 -18.39 -10.47 3.82
C LEU A 112 -19.50 -11.52 3.69
N ARG A 113 -20.78 -11.13 3.84
CA ARG A 113 -21.92 -12.03 3.59
C ARG A 113 -22.06 -12.41 2.13
N ARG A 114 -21.79 -11.48 1.23
CA ARG A 114 -21.79 -11.74 -0.22
C ARG A 114 -20.65 -12.70 -0.57
N PHE A 115 -19.46 -12.46 -0.05
CA PHE A 115 -18.33 -13.38 -0.23
C PHE A 115 -18.64 -14.79 0.31
N GLU A 116 -19.25 -14.91 1.49
CA GLU A 116 -19.69 -16.19 2.05
C GLU A 116 -20.72 -16.89 1.14
N LEU A 117 -21.64 -16.13 0.55
CA LEU A 117 -22.61 -16.69 -0.38
C LEU A 117 -21.94 -17.24 -1.64
N PHE A 118 -21.04 -16.46 -2.26
CA PHE A 118 -20.30 -16.88 -3.45
C PHE A 118 -19.41 -18.08 -3.18
N SER A 119 -18.75 -18.16 -2.02
CA SER A 119 -17.85 -19.27 -1.68
C SER A 119 -18.52 -20.65 -1.62
N ARG A 120 -19.85 -20.68 -1.62
CA ARG A 120 -20.64 -21.92 -1.68
C ARG A 120 -21.02 -22.35 -3.10
N CYS A 121 -20.81 -21.48 -4.06
CA CYS A 121 -21.36 -21.65 -5.40
C CYS A 121 -20.28 -21.63 -6.49
N VAL A 122 -19.26 -20.78 -6.35
CA VAL A 122 -18.20 -20.59 -7.34
C VAL A 122 -16.86 -20.43 -6.64
N PRO A 123 -15.73 -20.67 -7.34
CA PRO A 123 -14.40 -20.38 -6.82
C PRO A 123 -14.27 -18.94 -6.33
N THR A 124 -13.61 -18.78 -5.19
CA THR A 124 -13.36 -17.47 -4.57
C THR A 124 -11.88 -17.14 -4.49
N VAL A 125 -11.56 -15.90 -4.82
CA VAL A 125 -10.20 -15.37 -4.80
C VAL A 125 -10.14 -14.15 -3.89
N MET A 126 -9.06 -14.00 -3.12
CA MET A 126 -8.79 -12.80 -2.32
C MET A 126 -7.37 -12.29 -2.58
N ILE A 127 -7.19 -10.96 -2.53
CA ILE A 127 -5.86 -10.38 -2.45
C ILE A 127 -5.47 -10.29 -0.97
N GLY A 128 -4.32 -10.89 -0.63
CA GLY A 128 -3.75 -10.89 0.71
C GLY A 128 -2.73 -9.77 0.87
N TYR A 129 -3.00 -8.80 1.76
CA TYR A 129 -2.11 -7.66 2.02
C TYR A 129 -1.18 -7.91 3.19
N ASP A 130 -1.71 -8.32 4.32
CA ASP A 130 -0.97 -8.76 5.51
C ASP A 130 -1.92 -9.41 6.53
N ALA A 131 -1.34 -9.93 7.61
CA ALA A 131 -2.08 -10.43 8.76
C ALA A 131 -1.80 -9.59 10.04
N LEU A 132 -1.21 -8.40 9.90
CA LEU A 132 -0.80 -7.54 11.01
C LEU A 132 -1.95 -7.19 11.97
N PRO A 133 -3.19 -6.89 11.51
CA PRO A 133 -4.29 -6.65 12.43
C PRO A 133 -4.60 -7.82 13.39
N MET A 134 -4.26 -9.05 12.98
CA MET A 134 -4.44 -10.25 13.82
C MET A 134 -3.20 -10.54 14.68
N THR A 135 -2.00 -10.22 14.19
CA THR A 135 -0.74 -10.54 14.88
C THR A 135 -0.28 -9.43 15.82
N GLU A 136 -0.65 -8.19 15.51
CA GLU A 136 -0.26 -6.98 16.25
C GLU A 136 -1.47 -6.08 16.52
N PRO A 137 -2.55 -6.59 17.14
CA PRO A 137 -3.81 -5.85 17.29
C PRO A 137 -3.66 -4.55 18.08
N ALA A 138 -2.64 -4.41 18.92
CA ALA A 138 -2.35 -3.19 19.67
C ALA A 138 -2.03 -1.98 18.76
N ASN A 139 -1.56 -2.23 17.54
CA ASN A 139 -1.23 -1.19 16.56
C ASN A 139 -2.46 -0.71 15.77
N TYR A 140 -3.63 -1.33 16.00
CA TYR A 140 -4.85 -1.05 15.23
C TYR A 140 -5.99 -0.63 16.14
N ARG A 141 -6.68 0.44 15.76
CA ARG A 141 -7.95 0.85 16.40
C ARG A 141 -9.11 0.53 15.47
N PHE A 142 -9.85 -0.50 15.82
CA PHE A 142 -11.08 -0.83 15.12
C PHE A 142 -12.25 -0.01 15.67
N LYS A 143 -13.19 0.35 14.80
CA LYS A 143 -14.44 0.99 15.23
C LYS A 143 -15.19 0.04 16.20
N PRO A 144 -15.86 0.56 17.24
CA PRO A 144 -16.65 -0.28 18.13
C PRO A 144 -17.63 -1.17 17.36
N GLY A 145 -17.65 -2.46 17.68
CA GLY A 145 -18.50 -3.45 17.01
C GLY A 145 -17.95 -4.06 15.73
N SER A 146 -16.80 -3.60 15.22
CA SER A 146 -16.19 -4.17 13.99
C SER A 146 -15.34 -5.42 14.25
N ASN A 147 -14.97 -5.72 15.50
CA ASN A 147 -14.07 -6.83 15.83
C ASN A 147 -14.54 -8.19 15.28
N ALA A 148 -15.84 -8.45 15.30
CA ALA A 148 -16.41 -9.69 14.76
C ALA A 148 -16.18 -9.78 13.23
N TRP A 149 -16.31 -8.67 12.53
CA TRP A 149 -16.14 -8.60 11.08
C TRP A 149 -14.67 -8.64 10.67
N VAL A 150 -13.76 -8.12 11.50
CA VAL A 150 -12.31 -8.31 11.32
C VAL A 150 -11.96 -9.79 11.35
N SER A 151 -12.42 -10.53 12.37
CA SER A 151 -12.21 -11.97 12.47
C SER A 151 -12.83 -12.72 11.28
N GLU A 152 -14.00 -12.29 10.83
CA GLU A 152 -14.70 -12.87 9.70
C GLU A 152 -13.93 -12.68 8.38
N TYR A 153 -13.39 -11.48 8.13
CA TYR A 153 -12.53 -11.21 6.99
C TYR A 153 -11.32 -12.17 6.95
N PHE A 154 -10.61 -12.30 8.08
CA PHE A 154 -9.44 -13.18 8.15
C PHE A 154 -9.82 -14.67 8.07
N ARG A 155 -11.02 -15.05 8.54
CA ARG A 155 -11.56 -16.40 8.31
C ARG A 155 -11.77 -16.65 6.81
N HIS A 156 -12.33 -15.69 6.07
CA HIS A 156 -12.46 -15.81 4.61
C HIS A 156 -11.11 -15.87 3.93
N LEU A 157 -10.16 -15.01 4.30
CA LEU A 157 -8.80 -15.01 3.75
C LEU A 157 -8.09 -16.37 3.98
N ALA A 158 -8.28 -16.99 5.14
CA ALA A 158 -7.75 -18.32 5.42
C ALA A 158 -8.40 -19.43 4.60
N ASN A 159 -9.67 -19.26 4.19
CA ASN A 159 -10.49 -20.30 3.57
C ASN A 159 -10.84 -20.08 2.10
N ALA A 160 -10.53 -18.95 1.49
CA ALA A 160 -10.73 -18.70 0.06
C ALA A 160 -10.07 -19.82 -0.80
N ASP A 161 -10.61 -20.11 -1.97
CA ASP A 161 -10.06 -21.16 -2.84
C ASP A 161 -8.67 -20.77 -3.34
N SER A 162 -8.48 -19.52 -3.72
CA SER A 162 -7.18 -18.96 -4.06
C SER A 162 -6.90 -17.65 -3.29
N VAL A 163 -5.62 -17.41 -2.93
CA VAL A 163 -5.16 -16.12 -2.38
C VAL A 163 -3.94 -15.64 -3.16
N VAL A 164 -4.01 -14.40 -3.63
CA VAL A 164 -2.90 -13.70 -4.27
C VAL A 164 -2.26 -12.77 -3.26
N CYS A 165 -1.09 -13.08 -2.76
CA CYS A 165 -0.37 -12.29 -1.77
C CYS A 165 0.47 -11.21 -2.44
N ILE A 166 0.54 -10.02 -1.86
CA ILE A 166 1.33 -8.89 -2.40
C ILE A 166 2.84 -9.05 -2.17
N SER A 167 3.26 -10.04 -1.40
CA SER A 167 4.67 -10.36 -1.14
C SER A 167 4.83 -11.79 -0.61
N ASP A 168 6.06 -12.33 -0.70
CA ASP A 168 6.41 -13.61 -0.07
C ASP A 168 6.21 -13.57 1.45
N TRP A 169 6.57 -12.46 2.08
CA TRP A 169 6.34 -12.28 3.52
C TRP A 169 4.84 -12.34 3.89
N THR A 170 3.98 -11.74 3.07
CA THR A 170 2.52 -11.84 3.26
C THR A 170 2.03 -13.26 3.09
N ARG A 171 2.51 -13.99 2.05
CA ARG A 171 2.17 -15.40 1.84
C ARG A 171 2.54 -16.24 3.07
N ASP A 172 3.78 -16.13 3.54
CA ASP A 172 4.29 -16.89 4.67
C ASP A 172 3.55 -16.54 5.99
N SER A 173 3.20 -15.26 6.16
CA SER A 173 2.39 -14.78 7.28
C SER A 173 0.98 -15.38 7.24
N ILE A 174 0.31 -15.39 6.09
CA ILE A 174 -1.04 -15.98 5.93
C ILE A 174 -1.00 -17.49 6.19
N LEU A 175 -0.05 -18.20 5.60
CA LEU A 175 0.10 -19.64 5.82
C LEU A 175 0.29 -19.99 7.29
N THR A 176 1.18 -19.27 7.98
CA THR A 176 1.57 -19.61 9.35
C THR A 176 0.61 -19.01 10.40
N ARG A 177 0.24 -17.75 10.27
CA ARG A 177 -0.53 -17.00 11.29
C ARG A 177 -2.02 -17.26 11.20
N LEU A 178 -2.56 -17.36 9.98
CA LEU A 178 -3.97 -17.71 9.77
C LEU A 178 -4.20 -19.22 9.65
N ARG A 179 -3.15 -20.01 9.68
CA ARG A 179 -3.21 -21.49 9.54
C ARG A 179 -3.96 -21.92 8.28
N ARG A 180 -3.73 -21.20 7.18
CA ARG A 180 -4.31 -21.56 5.88
C ARG A 180 -3.83 -22.94 5.48
N ASP A 181 -4.74 -23.75 4.93
CA ASP A 181 -4.41 -25.04 4.35
C ASP A 181 -3.40 -24.85 3.19
N PRO A 182 -2.19 -25.41 3.28
CA PRO A 182 -1.17 -25.27 2.24
C PRO A 182 -1.55 -25.99 0.93
N ALA A 183 -2.57 -26.87 0.94
CA ALA A 183 -3.10 -27.50 -0.26
C ALA A 183 -3.99 -26.56 -1.08
N LYS A 184 -4.50 -25.48 -0.48
CA LYS A 184 -5.27 -24.46 -1.20
C LYS A 184 -4.34 -23.51 -1.96
N ALA A 185 -4.78 -23.08 -3.15
CA ALA A 185 -4.00 -22.20 -4.01
C ALA A 185 -3.59 -20.91 -3.30
N ILE A 186 -2.30 -20.59 -3.34
CA ILE A 186 -1.74 -19.36 -2.84
C ILE A 186 -0.55 -18.97 -3.72
N SER A 187 -0.58 -17.76 -4.25
CA SER A 187 0.46 -17.22 -5.13
C SER A 187 0.95 -15.86 -4.64
N VAL A 188 1.99 -15.34 -5.28
CA VAL A 188 2.52 -14.00 -4.99
C VAL A 188 2.49 -13.19 -6.28
N ALA A 189 1.89 -12.00 -6.20
CA ALA A 189 1.93 -10.98 -7.23
C ALA A 189 2.45 -9.68 -6.61
N HIS A 190 3.54 -9.16 -7.13
CA HIS A 190 4.13 -7.93 -6.62
C HIS A 190 3.44 -6.70 -7.21
N PRO A 191 2.81 -5.82 -6.39
CA PRO A 191 2.28 -4.54 -6.86
C PRO A 191 3.34 -3.72 -7.60
N GLY A 192 2.93 -3.00 -8.63
CA GLY A 192 3.81 -2.20 -9.46
C GLY A 192 4.22 -0.87 -8.83
N GLY A 193 5.28 -0.28 -9.37
CA GLY A 193 5.70 1.10 -9.12
C GLY A 193 5.80 1.93 -10.39
N ASP A 194 5.46 1.34 -11.54
CA ASP A 194 5.68 1.90 -12.87
C ASP A 194 4.68 2.99 -13.30
N HIS A 195 3.74 3.35 -12.43
CA HIS A 195 2.90 4.55 -12.59
C HIS A 195 3.67 5.86 -12.37
N ILE A 196 4.84 5.79 -11.74
CA ILE A 196 5.73 6.94 -11.58
C ILE A 196 6.68 7.03 -12.77
N PRO A 197 6.85 8.20 -13.42
CA PRO A 197 7.85 8.38 -14.45
C PRO A 197 9.25 8.25 -13.87
N ILE A 198 10.17 7.72 -14.67
CA ILE A 198 11.59 7.65 -14.28
C ILE A 198 12.18 9.06 -14.30
N ARG A 199 12.83 9.44 -13.20
CA ARG A 199 13.60 10.67 -13.08
C ARG A 199 15.07 10.36 -12.82
N GLU A 200 15.96 11.25 -13.26
CA GLU A 200 17.38 11.20 -12.94
C GLU A 200 17.61 11.54 -11.47
N ALA A 201 18.70 10.98 -10.91
CA ALA A 201 19.05 11.27 -9.52
C ALA A 201 19.47 12.73 -9.35
N VAL A 202 19.01 13.36 -8.27
CA VAL A 202 19.45 14.67 -7.81
C VAL A 202 20.20 14.50 -6.49
N GLN A 203 21.32 15.21 -6.35
CA GLN A 203 22.03 15.26 -5.07
C GLN A 203 21.94 16.67 -4.51
N PRO A 204 21.21 16.86 -3.41
CA PRO A 204 21.17 18.15 -2.72
C PRO A 204 22.53 18.45 -2.06
N GLU A 205 22.88 19.74 -1.92
CA GLU A 205 24.10 20.18 -1.26
C GLU A 205 24.22 19.65 0.19
N ARG A 206 23.08 19.57 0.88
CA ARG A 206 22.96 18.98 2.21
C ARG A 206 22.17 17.68 2.10
N PRO A 207 22.65 16.58 2.73
CA PRO A 207 21.89 15.34 2.74
C PRO A 207 20.48 15.51 3.35
N VAL A 208 19.47 15.03 2.62
CA VAL A 208 18.06 15.00 3.03
C VAL A 208 17.59 13.57 3.04
N PHE A 209 17.18 13.10 4.21
CA PHE A 209 16.53 11.80 4.36
C PHE A 209 15.03 12.01 4.39
N VAL A 210 14.28 11.33 3.54
CA VAL A 210 12.82 11.44 3.47
C VAL A 210 12.15 10.14 3.87
N ARG A 211 11.05 10.25 4.61
CA ARG A 211 10.20 9.14 4.98
C ARG A 211 8.75 9.48 4.72
N LEU A 212 8.03 8.58 4.02
CA LEU A 212 6.63 8.75 3.64
C LEU A 212 5.72 7.81 4.43
N GLY A 213 4.56 8.31 4.83
CA GLY A 213 3.44 7.59 5.44
C GLY A 213 3.04 8.12 6.81
N THR A 214 1.87 7.68 7.28
CA THR A 214 1.35 8.02 8.62
C THR A 214 2.32 7.65 9.74
N MET A 215 2.26 8.40 10.85
CA MET A 215 3.11 8.20 12.03
C MET A 215 2.62 7.02 12.87
N GLU A 216 2.81 5.81 12.37
CA GLU A 216 2.39 4.55 13.01
C GLU A 216 3.57 3.89 13.75
N ALA A 217 3.31 3.30 14.93
CA ALA A 217 4.34 2.66 15.77
C ALA A 217 5.15 1.60 15.00
N ARG A 218 4.47 0.76 14.19
CA ARG A 218 5.13 -0.27 13.37
C ARG A 218 6.16 0.28 12.37
N LYS A 219 6.10 1.57 12.09
CA LYS A 219 6.99 2.30 11.18
C LYS A 219 8.12 3.03 11.91
N GLN A 220 8.18 2.96 13.22
CA GLN A 220 9.25 3.47 14.09
C GLN A 220 9.61 4.96 13.87
N PRO A 221 8.65 5.89 13.69
CA PRO A 221 8.99 7.28 13.38
C PRO A 221 9.75 7.97 14.53
N VAL A 222 9.43 7.64 15.78
CA VAL A 222 10.05 8.23 16.97
C VAL A 222 11.50 7.77 17.12
N GLU A 223 11.75 6.48 16.88
CA GLU A 223 13.08 5.88 16.92
C GLU A 223 13.99 6.47 15.84
N ILE A 224 13.45 6.62 14.62
CA ILE A 224 14.14 7.26 13.49
C ILE A 224 14.53 8.70 13.85
N ALA A 225 13.56 9.49 14.34
CA ALA A 225 13.80 10.90 14.67
C ALA A 225 14.81 11.08 15.81
N ARG A 226 14.73 10.26 16.86
CA ARG A 226 15.71 10.27 17.98
C ARG A 226 17.10 9.86 17.53
N ALA A 227 17.21 8.82 16.72
CA ALA A 227 18.49 8.37 16.19
C ALA A 227 19.14 9.43 15.28
N PHE A 228 18.33 10.08 14.44
CA PHE A 228 18.79 11.19 13.61
C PHE A 228 19.28 12.37 14.46
N ARG A 229 18.54 12.74 15.50
CA ARG A 229 18.95 13.78 16.44
C ARG A 229 20.26 13.44 17.14
N THR A 230 20.45 12.21 17.63
CA THR A 230 21.71 11.76 18.20
C THR A 230 22.86 11.92 17.21
N ALA A 231 22.64 11.60 15.92
CA ALA A 231 23.66 11.80 14.89
C ALA A 231 24.00 13.28 14.68
N VAL A 232 23.03 14.18 14.78
CA VAL A 232 23.23 15.64 14.68
C VAL A 232 23.97 16.17 15.91
N ASP A 233 23.48 15.89 17.13
CA ASP A 233 23.94 16.50 18.35
C ASP A 233 25.33 15.94 18.79
N ASP A 234 25.52 14.62 18.74
CA ASP A 234 26.73 13.97 19.26
C ASP A 234 27.83 13.86 18.20
N HIS A 235 27.46 13.92 16.93
CA HIS A 235 28.39 13.65 15.82
C HIS A 235 28.50 14.81 14.83
N GLY A 236 27.80 15.92 15.05
CA GLY A 236 27.87 17.11 14.19
C GLY A 236 27.35 16.88 12.76
N LEU A 237 26.37 15.96 12.60
CA LEU A 237 25.81 15.67 11.28
C LEU A 237 25.09 16.89 10.68
N ASP A 238 25.52 17.36 9.50
CA ASP A 238 24.84 18.41 8.76
C ASP A 238 23.90 17.82 7.69
N ALA A 239 22.76 17.35 8.14
CA ALA A 239 21.72 16.75 7.30
C ALA A 239 20.33 17.23 7.73
N GLU A 240 19.29 16.87 6.96
CA GLU A 240 17.89 17.09 7.30
C GLU A 240 17.11 15.75 7.25
N LEU A 241 16.11 15.61 8.13
CA LEU A 241 15.15 14.52 8.13
C LEU A 241 13.75 15.08 7.85
N LEU A 242 13.11 14.54 6.82
CA LEU A 242 11.78 14.95 6.39
C LEU A 242 10.78 13.80 6.56
N PHE A 243 9.79 14.00 7.41
CA PHE A 243 8.61 13.16 7.47
C PHE A 243 7.50 13.75 6.60
N ILE A 244 6.88 12.92 5.76
CA ILE A 244 5.71 13.29 4.94
C ILE A 244 4.59 12.33 5.29
N GLY A 245 3.44 12.85 5.73
CA GLY A 245 2.27 12.03 6.02
C GLY A 245 1.48 12.49 7.24
N GLY A 246 0.35 11.84 7.46
CA GLY A 246 -0.61 12.21 8.50
C GLY A 246 -0.19 11.80 9.91
N HIS A 247 -0.99 12.25 10.86
CA HIS A 247 -0.90 11.88 12.27
C HIS A 247 -1.12 10.38 12.51
N SER A 248 -0.53 9.87 13.59
CA SER A 248 -0.99 8.61 14.18
C SER A 248 -2.42 8.81 14.71
N ALA A 249 -3.36 8.05 14.16
CA ALA A 249 -4.73 8.01 14.68
C ALA A 249 -4.86 7.10 15.90
N SER A 250 -3.89 6.21 16.11
CA SER A 250 -3.92 5.21 17.19
C SER A 250 -3.22 5.67 18.45
N ASP A 251 -2.21 6.56 18.34
CA ASP A 251 -1.37 6.96 19.47
C ASP A 251 -0.90 8.41 19.34
N GLU A 252 -1.50 9.31 20.13
CA GLU A 252 -1.14 10.74 20.13
C GLU A 252 0.29 10.97 20.71
N SER A 253 0.80 10.09 21.56
CA SER A 253 2.16 10.24 22.09
C SER A 253 3.25 10.18 21.00
N ILE A 254 2.99 9.47 19.92
CA ILE A 254 3.87 9.46 18.74
C ILE A 254 3.89 10.84 18.09
N ASN A 255 2.71 11.45 17.90
CA ASN A 255 2.60 12.77 17.28
C ASN A 255 3.28 13.84 18.12
N GLU A 256 3.12 13.78 19.44
CA GLU A 256 3.79 14.70 20.39
C GLU A 256 5.31 14.53 20.33
N ALA A 257 5.80 13.29 20.34
CA ALA A 257 7.23 13.02 20.25
C ALA A 257 7.84 13.52 18.93
N ILE A 258 7.14 13.41 17.81
CA ILE A 258 7.63 13.95 16.53
C ILE A 258 7.61 15.49 16.54
N ARG A 259 6.54 16.15 17.07
CA ARG A 259 6.52 17.61 17.21
C ARG A 259 7.69 18.12 18.06
N ASP A 260 8.04 17.42 19.14
CA ASP A 260 9.23 17.72 19.97
C ASP A 260 10.52 17.67 19.12
N GLN A 261 10.70 16.62 18.30
CA GLN A 261 11.88 16.54 17.41
C GLN A 261 11.91 17.66 16.36
N VAL A 262 10.76 18.04 15.82
CA VAL A 262 10.64 19.19 14.89
C VAL A 262 11.05 20.50 15.58
N ALA A 263 10.66 20.71 16.82
CA ALA A 263 11.00 21.91 17.60
C ALA A 263 12.52 22.08 17.85
N HIS A 264 13.29 20.99 17.82
CA HIS A 264 14.76 21.04 17.96
C HIS A 264 15.50 21.39 16.65
N GLY A 265 14.77 21.47 15.52
CA GLY A 265 15.35 21.77 14.21
C GLY A 265 15.92 20.53 13.50
N ARG A 266 16.26 20.70 12.23
CA ARG A 266 16.76 19.62 11.33
C ARG A 266 15.77 18.49 11.04
N VAL A 267 14.66 18.41 11.77
CA VAL A 267 13.54 17.51 11.48
C VAL A 267 12.36 18.35 11.01
N ARG A 268 11.74 17.94 9.91
CA ARG A 268 10.52 18.56 9.36
C ARG A 268 9.42 17.53 9.26
N TRP A 269 8.17 17.96 9.45
CA TRP A 269 7.00 17.13 9.26
C TRP A 269 5.97 17.85 8.40
N ILE A 270 5.73 17.33 7.20
CA ILE A 270 4.79 17.86 6.22
C ILE A 270 3.55 16.97 6.20
N GLN A 271 2.40 17.60 6.32
CA GLN A 271 1.10 16.95 6.32
C GLN A 271 0.23 17.53 5.22
N GLY A 272 -0.64 16.69 4.64
CA GLY A 272 -1.58 17.12 3.61
C GLY A 272 -0.92 17.49 2.28
N ALA A 273 0.34 17.06 2.05
CA ALA A 273 0.98 17.25 0.75
C ALA A 273 0.22 16.48 -0.35
N SER A 274 0.06 17.10 -1.50
CA SER A 274 -0.43 16.44 -2.72
C SER A 274 0.56 15.41 -3.25
N ASP A 275 0.10 14.45 -4.05
CA ASP A 275 0.99 13.46 -4.68
C ASP A 275 2.13 14.13 -5.46
N ALA A 276 1.86 15.22 -6.18
CA ALA A 276 2.89 15.95 -6.90
C ALA A 276 3.96 16.54 -5.98
N GLU A 277 3.56 17.15 -4.86
CA GLU A 277 4.48 17.68 -3.85
C GLU A 277 5.27 16.56 -3.18
N VAL A 278 4.63 15.42 -2.88
CA VAL A 278 5.30 14.23 -2.35
C VAL A 278 6.37 13.74 -3.32
N HIS A 279 6.04 13.63 -4.61
CA HIS A 279 6.98 13.18 -5.64
C HIS A 279 8.18 14.13 -5.77
N ASP A 280 7.95 15.43 -5.71
CA ASP A 280 9.04 16.41 -5.82
C ASP A 280 9.93 16.40 -4.56
N LEU A 281 9.34 16.28 -3.36
CA LEU A 281 10.09 16.17 -2.11
C LEU A 281 10.91 14.88 -2.04
N VAL A 282 10.35 13.76 -2.51
CA VAL A 282 11.08 12.48 -2.59
C VAL A 282 12.20 12.60 -3.62
N HIS A 283 11.93 13.13 -4.82
CA HIS A 283 12.91 13.31 -5.88
C HIS A 283 14.12 14.17 -5.45
N GLN A 284 13.89 15.21 -4.63
CA GLN A 284 14.93 16.11 -4.13
C GLN A 284 15.69 15.55 -2.91
N ALA A 285 15.31 14.37 -2.40
CA ALA A 285 15.98 13.78 -1.26
C ALA A 285 17.22 12.98 -1.65
N SER A 286 18.19 12.91 -0.74
CA SER A 286 19.40 12.10 -0.89
C SER A 286 19.12 10.60 -0.75
N ALA A 287 18.18 10.24 0.15
CA ALA A 287 17.74 8.86 0.35
C ALA A 287 16.32 8.80 0.92
N PHE A 288 15.58 7.78 0.49
CA PHE A 288 14.28 7.42 1.06
C PHE A 288 14.46 6.39 2.18
N LEU A 289 13.84 6.63 3.32
CA LEU A 289 13.89 5.73 4.47
C LEU A 289 12.63 4.85 4.55
N SER A 290 12.82 3.53 4.54
CA SER A 290 11.77 2.54 4.76
C SER A 290 12.15 1.64 5.93
N ILE A 291 11.67 1.97 7.13
CA ILE A 291 12.04 1.30 8.38
C ILE A 291 10.79 0.81 9.10
N GLY A 292 10.90 -0.37 9.73
CA GLY A 292 9.83 -1.01 10.48
C GLY A 292 9.19 -2.18 9.73
N VAL A 293 7.86 -2.31 9.79
CA VAL A 293 7.14 -3.45 9.19
C VAL A 293 6.11 -2.95 8.19
N GLU A 294 6.22 -3.44 6.95
CA GLU A 294 5.26 -3.21 5.86
C GLU A 294 4.84 -4.54 5.23
N GLY A 295 3.58 -4.63 4.78
CA GLY A 295 3.12 -5.79 4.00
C GLY A 295 3.80 -5.87 2.62
N TYR A 296 4.13 -4.68 2.04
CA TYR A 296 4.87 -4.58 0.78
C TYR A 296 5.79 -3.35 0.72
N GLY A 297 5.22 -2.14 0.58
CA GLY A 297 5.98 -0.89 0.52
C GLY A 297 6.08 -0.27 -0.87
N ILE A 298 4.95 0.01 -1.54
CA ILE A 298 4.89 0.70 -2.84
C ILE A 298 5.78 1.97 -2.88
N PRO A 299 5.82 2.83 -1.86
CA PRO A 299 6.64 4.04 -1.87
C PRO A 299 8.15 3.80 -2.08
N VAL A 300 8.65 2.62 -1.78
CA VAL A 300 10.04 2.22 -2.09
C VAL A 300 10.26 2.20 -3.60
N LEU A 301 9.33 1.61 -4.35
CA LEU A 301 9.41 1.51 -5.79
C LEU A 301 9.26 2.88 -6.45
N GLU A 302 8.35 3.70 -5.90
CA GLU A 302 8.14 5.09 -6.32
C GLU A 302 9.42 5.92 -6.14
N ALA A 303 10.07 5.81 -4.98
CA ALA A 303 11.33 6.52 -4.70
C ALA A 303 12.45 6.16 -5.71
N ILE A 304 12.62 4.87 -6.00
CA ILE A 304 13.62 4.40 -6.98
C ILE A 304 13.35 4.99 -8.37
N ARG A 305 12.10 5.04 -8.79
CA ARG A 305 11.73 5.64 -10.08
C ARG A 305 11.87 7.16 -10.09
N LEU A 306 11.60 7.81 -8.97
CA LEU A 306 11.82 9.25 -8.79
C LEU A 306 13.29 9.68 -8.72
N GLY A 307 14.23 8.75 -8.79
CA GLY A 307 15.64 9.11 -8.74
C GLY A 307 16.30 8.94 -7.38
N THR A 308 15.55 8.55 -6.35
CA THR A 308 16.00 8.54 -4.96
C THR A 308 16.31 7.12 -4.51
N PRO A 309 17.55 6.82 -4.09
CA PRO A 309 17.90 5.51 -3.55
C PRO A 309 17.22 5.27 -2.21
N VAL A 310 17.07 3.99 -1.86
CA VAL A 310 16.33 3.56 -0.67
C VAL A 310 17.24 2.94 0.36
N LEU A 311 17.10 3.39 1.59
CA LEU A 311 17.70 2.79 2.78
C LEU A 311 16.59 2.16 3.63
N PHE A 312 16.73 0.88 3.97
CA PHE A 312 15.66 0.17 4.66
C PHE A 312 16.15 -0.70 5.82
N ASP A 313 15.24 -0.97 6.75
CA ASP A 313 15.44 -1.93 7.84
C ASP A 313 14.11 -2.52 8.32
N GLY A 314 14.16 -3.68 8.98
CA GLY A 314 12.98 -4.43 9.37
C GLY A 314 12.40 -5.26 8.22
N VAL A 315 11.07 -5.37 8.15
CA VAL A 315 10.34 -6.12 7.12
C VAL A 315 9.86 -5.16 6.03
N GLN A 316 10.53 -5.17 4.89
CA GLN A 316 10.31 -4.25 3.78
C GLN A 316 10.34 -5.00 2.44
N PRO A 317 9.30 -5.80 2.09
CA PRO A 317 9.36 -6.71 0.95
C PRO A 317 9.71 -6.04 -0.38
N ALA A 318 9.16 -4.85 -0.68
CA ALA A 318 9.49 -4.13 -1.89
C ALA A 318 10.96 -3.67 -1.92
N ALA A 319 11.55 -3.31 -0.76
CA ALA A 319 12.95 -2.94 -0.68
C ALA A 319 13.87 -4.17 -0.86
N GLU A 320 13.47 -5.33 -0.32
CA GLU A 320 14.20 -6.58 -0.52
C GLU A 320 14.31 -6.97 -2.00
N LEU A 321 13.23 -6.78 -2.78
CA LEU A 321 13.24 -7.02 -4.23
C LEU A 321 14.24 -6.12 -4.97
N MET A 322 14.50 -4.93 -4.41
CA MET A 322 15.35 -3.92 -5.04
C MET A 322 16.76 -3.85 -4.45
N VAL A 323 17.18 -4.81 -3.64
CA VAL A 323 18.56 -4.91 -3.14
C VAL A 323 19.55 -5.03 -4.30
N GLY A 324 20.58 -4.17 -4.31
CA GLY A 324 21.54 -4.04 -5.39
C GLY A 324 21.00 -3.37 -6.66
N ARG A 325 19.76 -2.82 -6.58
CA ARG A 325 19.09 -2.09 -7.67
C ARG A 325 18.57 -0.73 -7.20
N GLY A 326 19.25 -0.13 -6.22
CA GLY A 326 18.89 1.15 -5.63
C GLY A 326 18.30 1.06 -4.21
N ALA A 327 18.15 -0.13 -3.65
CA ALA A 327 17.82 -0.32 -2.24
C ALA A 327 18.97 -1.00 -1.49
N ARG A 328 19.23 -0.54 -0.27
CA ARG A 328 20.24 -1.10 0.61
C ARG A 328 19.74 -1.20 2.04
N ARG A 329 19.98 -2.36 2.66
CA ARG A 329 19.66 -2.56 4.07
C ARG A 329 20.57 -1.71 4.95
N LEU A 330 19.97 -0.96 5.88
CA LEU A 330 20.69 -0.28 6.93
C LEU A 330 21.34 -1.33 7.85
N ASN A 331 22.58 -1.10 8.19
CA ASN A 331 23.23 -1.90 9.21
C ASN A 331 22.98 -1.21 10.57
N SER A 332 21.75 -1.31 11.07
CA SER A 332 21.30 -0.66 12.30
C SER A 332 21.62 -1.47 13.57
N GLU A 333 22.16 -2.68 13.41
CA GLU A 333 22.61 -3.51 14.51
C GLU A 333 24.06 -3.20 14.91
N GLY A 334 24.37 -3.32 16.19
CA GLY A 334 25.70 -3.15 16.74
C GLY A 334 25.93 -1.79 17.42
N GLU A 335 27.21 -1.49 17.77
CA GLU A 335 27.60 -0.32 18.57
C GLU A 335 27.21 1.04 17.96
N LYS A 336 27.01 1.10 16.64
CA LYS A 336 26.67 2.36 15.96
C LYS A 336 25.17 2.54 15.73
N GLY A 337 24.38 1.47 15.67
CA GLY A 337 22.94 1.51 15.46
C GLY A 337 22.49 2.48 14.36
N LEU A 338 21.25 2.95 14.43
CA LEU A 338 20.69 3.95 13.49
C LEU A 338 21.48 5.27 13.44
N PRO A 339 21.98 5.85 14.55
CA PRO A 339 22.81 7.07 14.48
C PRO A 339 24.07 6.89 13.63
N GLY A 340 24.74 5.75 13.76
CA GLY A 340 25.90 5.41 12.95
C GLY A 340 25.56 5.22 11.47
N ALA A 341 24.37 4.67 11.18
CA ALA A 341 23.86 4.54 9.81
C ALA A 341 23.63 5.92 9.17
N PHE A 342 23.00 6.87 9.88
CA PHE A 342 22.82 8.24 9.39
C PHE A 342 24.14 8.91 9.04
N ARG A 343 25.17 8.74 9.88
CA ARG A 343 26.50 9.28 9.61
C ARG A 343 27.12 8.68 8.34
N HIS A 344 27.07 7.36 8.20
CA HIS A 344 27.62 6.67 7.03
C HIS A 344 26.92 7.12 5.74
N TRP A 345 25.60 7.15 5.76
CA TRP A 345 24.78 7.49 4.58
C TRP A 345 24.64 9.01 4.36
N SER A 346 25.29 9.84 5.16
CA SER A 346 25.45 11.27 4.87
C SER A 346 26.75 11.57 4.12
N ASP A 347 27.59 10.56 3.88
CA ASP A 347 28.76 10.68 3.03
C ASP A 347 28.33 10.78 1.55
N PRO A 348 28.70 11.86 0.84
CA PRO A 348 28.36 12.04 -0.58
C PRO A 348 28.83 10.91 -1.49
N GLU A 349 29.96 10.28 -1.19
CA GLU A 349 30.47 9.15 -2.00
C GLU A 349 29.58 7.92 -1.83
N ALA A 350 29.19 7.60 -0.59
CA ALA A 350 28.29 6.48 -0.29
C ALA A 350 26.91 6.67 -0.96
N LEU A 351 26.35 7.87 -0.90
CA LEU A 351 25.08 8.22 -1.55
C LEU A 351 25.17 8.17 -3.07
N THR A 352 26.28 8.69 -3.62
CA THR A 352 26.53 8.62 -5.09
C THR A 352 26.60 7.18 -5.56
N GLN A 353 27.36 6.35 -4.86
CA GLN A 353 27.49 4.93 -5.19
C GLN A 353 26.13 4.22 -5.14
N LEU A 354 25.34 4.45 -4.11
CA LEU A 354 24.01 3.87 -3.98
C LEU A 354 23.06 4.37 -5.10
N SER A 355 23.18 5.64 -5.49
CA SER A 355 22.40 6.20 -6.58
C SER A 355 22.77 5.58 -7.93
N LEU A 356 24.04 5.24 -8.16
CA LEU A 356 24.50 4.57 -9.38
C LEU A 356 24.04 3.11 -9.48
N GLU A 357 23.73 2.45 -8.36
CA GLU A 357 23.19 1.10 -8.35
C GLU A 357 21.72 1.03 -8.76
N ARG A 358 21.02 2.16 -8.87
CA ARG A 358 19.58 2.17 -9.17
C ARG A 358 19.28 1.56 -10.54
N ASP A 359 18.32 0.66 -10.56
CA ASP A 359 17.72 0.09 -11.76
C ASP A 359 16.20 0.32 -11.75
N PRO A 360 15.72 1.50 -12.17
CA PRO A 360 14.30 1.81 -12.18
C PRO A 360 13.48 0.98 -13.17
N GLN A 361 14.15 0.28 -14.11
CA GLN A 361 13.49 -0.64 -15.05
C GLN A 361 13.18 -2.00 -14.39
N ALA A 362 13.90 -2.36 -13.32
CA ALA A 362 13.64 -3.60 -12.57
C ALA A 362 12.47 -3.49 -11.61
N VAL A 363 11.86 -2.32 -11.46
CA VAL A 363 10.66 -2.12 -10.63
C VAL A 363 9.51 -2.95 -11.19
N PRO A 364 8.82 -3.76 -10.36
CA PRO A 364 7.64 -4.50 -10.78
C PRO A 364 6.58 -3.61 -11.45
N THR A 365 5.84 -4.18 -12.42
CA THR A 365 4.83 -3.45 -13.18
C THR A 365 3.41 -3.78 -12.74
N TRP A 366 2.50 -2.81 -12.84
CA TRP A 366 1.08 -3.03 -12.55
C TRP A 366 0.44 -4.02 -13.53
N ARG A 367 0.87 -4.00 -14.79
CA ARG A 367 0.44 -4.99 -15.78
C ARG A 367 0.84 -6.41 -15.36
N GLY A 368 2.07 -6.60 -14.86
CA GLY A 368 2.51 -7.90 -14.32
C GLY A 368 1.66 -8.33 -13.14
N PHE A 369 1.39 -7.42 -12.20
CA PHE A 369 0.52 -7.67 -11.06
C PHE A 369 -0.88 -8.11 -11.50
N ALA A 370 -1.54 -7.34 -12.38
CA ALA A 370 -2.89 -7.66 -12.86
C ALA A 370 -2.92 -9.01 -13.60
N HIS A 371 -1.89 -9.32 -14.39
CA HIS A 371 -1.77 -10.61 -15.07
C HIS A 371 -1.75 -11.78 -14.07
N GLU A 372 -0.91 -11.71 -13.02
CA GLU A 372 -0.83 -12.76 -12.00
C GLU A 372 -2.16 -12.94 -11.24
N VAL A 373 -2.87 -11.84 -10.95
CA VAL A 373 -4.20 -11.91 -10.33
C VAL A 373 -5.19 -12.63 -11.26
N VAL A 374 -5.20 -12.30 -12.55
CA VAL A 374 -6.09 -12.97 -13.54
C VAL A 374 -5.76 -14.44 -13.67
N MET A 375 -4.47 -14.81 -13.67
CA MET A 375 -4.05 -16.22 -13.68
C MET A 375 -4.57 -16.96 -12.45
N ALA A 376 -4.45 -16.37 -11.27
CA ALA A 376 -4.95 -16.97 -10.03
C ALA A 376 -6.49 -17.10 -10.00
N VAL A 377 -7.22 -16.18 -10.65
CA VAL A 377 -8.68 -16.28 -10.82
C VAL A 377 -9.04 -17.41 -11.79
N ARG A 378 -8.27 -17.58 -12.87
CA ARG A 378 -8.52 -18.62 -13.87
C ARG A 378 -8.23 -20.02 -13.31
N ASP A 379 -7.24 -20.16 -12.46
CA ASP A 379 -6.73 -21.42 -11.94
C ASP A 379 -7.43 -21.83 -10.61
N ALA A 380 -8.30 -20.98 -10.05
CA ALA A 380 -9.10 -21.25 -8.85
C ALA A 380 -10.29 -22.16 -9.18
#